data_149f03d5d51e86a53bf59140e48a26a2
#
_entry.id   149f03d5d51e86a53bf59140e48a26a2
#
_cell.length_a   1.000
_cell.length_b   1.000
_cell.length_c   1.000
_cell.angle_alpha   90.00
_cell.angle_beta   90.00
_cell.angle_gamma   90.00
#
_symmetry.space_group_name_H-M   'P 1'
#
loop_
_entity.id
_entity.type
_entity.pdbx_description
1 polymer ?
#
loop_
_entity_poly.entity_id
_entity_poly.type
_entity_poly.pdbx_seq_one_letter_code
_entity_poly.pdbx_strand_id
1 'polypeptide(L)'
;LNSRAVLNFPFWGGVSLANQYPNLEFDVSDSSDSPQGLVDFMGSIHIDIVSRKLAAALQLVGAEVEFFPVAVSYNGNKLDGQQFFALNSLMRPRALDLRKSDVDLDEALGDVLVARKIVLDETAIANLNWLIVDELNRIAVSSKVIDAIGLSGCTGCAFSEPSSISL
;
A
#
# COMPACT_ATOMS: atom_id res chain seq x y z
N LEU A 1 12.99 1.44 10.87
CA LEU A 1 11.72 1.08 11.55
C LEU A 1 12.03 0.16 12.72
N ASN A 2 12.12 0.71 13.92
CA ASN A 2 12.43 -0.02 15.15
C ASN A 2 11.17 -0.22 16.00
N SER A 3 10.18 -0.94 15.50
CA SER A 3 9.04 -1.28 16.31
C SER A 3 8.69 -2.76 16.17
N ARG A 4 9.04 -3.57 17.18
CA ARG A 4 8.56 -4.95 17.33
C ARG A 4 7.02 -5.05 17.32
N ALA A 5 6.32 -3.96 17.62
CA ALA A 5 4.86 -3.89 17.62
C ALA A 5 4.27 -3.98 16.20
N VAL A 6 4.94 -3.45 15.18
CA VAL A 6 4.45 -3.46 13.79
C VAL A 6 4.42 -4.86 13.19
N LEU A 7 5.35 -5.75 13.57
CA LEU A 7 5.46 -7.10 13.02
C LEU A 7 4.25 -8.02 13.27
N ASN A 8 3.39 -7.65 14.21
CA ASN A 8 2.23 -8.47 14.60
C ASN A 8 0.89 -7.92 14.10
N PHE A 9 0.89 -6.78 13.39
CA PHE A 9 -0.34 -6.17 12.88
C PHE A 9 -0.53 -6.47 11.40
N PRO A 10 -1.69 -7.05 11.03
CA PRO A 10 -1.93 -7.47 9.65
C PRO A 10 -2.46 -6.30 8.78
N PHE A 11 -1.71 -5.21 8.64
CA PHE A 11 -2.12 -4.06 7.79
C PHE A 11 -2.43 -4.45 6.33
N TRP A 12 -1.90 -5.56 5.89
CA TRP A 12 -2.16 -6.09 4.55
C TRP A 12 -3.08 -7.32 4.59
N GLY A 13 -3.75 -7.53 5.70
CA GLY A 13 -4.57 -8.73 5.92
C GLY A 13 -5.97 -8.68 5.30
N GLY A 14 -6.39 -7.56 4.73
CA GLY A 14 -7.76 -7.43 4.19
C GLY A 14 -8.84 -7.40 5.27
N VAL A 15 -8.50 -7.06 6.51
CA VAL A 15 -9.42 -7.02 7.65
C VAL A 15 -9.37 -5.66 8.34
N SER A 16 -10.50 -5.25 8.94
CA SER A 16 -10.56 -4.02 9.72
C SER A 16 -9.76 -4.13 11.02
N LEU A 17 -8.99 -3.10 11.33
CA LEU A 17 -8.19 -2.96 12.54
C LEU A 17 -8.75 -1.90 13.50
N ALA A 18 -9.94 -1.36 13.23
CA ALA A 18 -10.50 -0.19 13.93
C ALA A 18 -10.52 -0.30 15.46
N ASN A 19 -10.59 -1.52 16.01
CA ASN A 19 -10.65 -1.77 17.46
C ASN A 19 -9.34 -2.29 18.06
N GLN A 20 -8.27 -2.40 17.28
CA GLN A 20 -7.03 -3.08 17.70
C GLN A 20 -5.78 -2.25 17.43
N TYR A 21 -5.95 -1.02 16.96
CA TYR A 21 -4.83 -0.22 16.49
C TYR A 21 -3.92 0.25 17.63
N PRO A 22 -2.60 -0.04 17.60
CA PRO A 22 -1.65 0.47 18.57
C PRO A 22 -1.20 1.88 18.21
N ASN A 23 -0.77 2.65 19.21
CA ASN A 23 -0.03 3.89 18.95
C ASN A 23 1.31 3.53 18.32
N LEU A 24 1.53 3.94 17.08
CA LEU A 24 2.76 3.72 16.35
C LEU A 24 3.54 5.01 16.18
N GLU A 25 4.85 4.92 16.37
CA GLU A 25 5.80 5.98 16.10
C GLU A 25 6.82 5.49 15.08
N PHE A 26 7.11 6.33 14.09
CA PHE A 26 8.07 6.02 13.03
C PHE A 26 9.12 7.11 12.95
N ASP A 27 10.39 6.71 12.89
CA ASP A 27 11.46 7.59 12.49
C ASP A 27 11.88 7.28 11.06
N VAL A 28 11.72 8.24 10.19
CA VAL A 28 12.12 8.17 8.78
C VAL A 28 13.49 8.83 8.69
N SER A 29 14.50 8.07 8.34
CA SER A 29 15.83 8.59 8.08
C SER A 29 16.13 8.54 6.59
N ASP A 30 16.68 9.61 6.05
CA ASP A 30 17.22 9.65 4.71
C ASP A 30 18.71 9.30 4.78
N SER A 31 19.11 8.25 4.07
CA SER A 31 20.51 7.84 3.95
C SER A 31 21.20 8.48 2.75
N SER A 32 20.51 9.30 1.97
CA SER A 32 21.08 9.98 0.82
C SER A 32 21.72 11.31 1.18
N ASP A 33 22.82 11.66 0.51
CA ASP A 33 23.50 12.96 0.64
C ASP A 33 22.63 14.13 0.12
N SER A 34 21.48 13.82 -0.46
CA SER A 34 20.49 14.79 -0.96
C SER A 34 19.12 14.44 -0.38
N PRO A 35 18.72 15.01 0.75
CA PRO A 35 17.41 14.75 1.34
C PRO A 35 16.31 15.13 0.38
N GLN A 36 15.57 14.13 -0.09
CA GLN A 36 14.43 14.36 -1.01
C GLN A 36 13.18 14.84 -0.26
N GLY A 37 13.25 14.94 1.06
CA GLY A 37 12.12 15.23 1.92
C GLY A 37 11.15 14.05 2.05
N LEU A 38 10.12 14.25 2.87
CA LEU A 38 9.09 13.24 3.03
C LEU A 38 8.16 13.23 1.82
N VAL A 39 7.89 12.02 1.32
CA VAL A 39 6.92 11.78 0.26
C VAL A 39 5.54 11.46 0.83
N ASP A 40 4.50 11.59 0.02
CA ASP A 40 3.12 11.34 0.46
C ASP A 40 2.81 9.86 0.66
N PHE A 41 3.54 8.94 0.00
CA PHE A 41 3.45 7.50 0.20
C PHE A 41 4.82 6.93 0.56
N MET A 42 4.92 6.36 1.75
CA MET A 42 6.11 5.71 2.28
C MET A 42 5.81 4.24 2.53
N GLY A 43 6.06 3.41 1.53
CA GLY A 43 5.84 1.97 1.60
C GLY A 43 6.92 1.25 2.39
N SER A 44 6.54 0.20 3.10
CA SER A 44 7.46 -0.75 3.72
C SER A 44 6.94 -2.19 3.60
N ILE A 45 7.71 -3.16 4.05
CA ILE A 45 7.33 -4.59 3.97
C ILE A 45 6.12 -4.92 4.86
N HIS A 46 5.82 -4.10 5.86
CA HIS A 46 4.83 -4.44 6.89
C HIS A 46 3.72 -3.40 7.04
N ILE A 47 3.95 -2.16 6.58
CA ILE A 47 3.03 -1.06 6.77
C ILE A 47 3.31 0.04 5.75
N ASP A 48 2.25 0.61 5.22
CA ASP A 48 2.31 1.80 4.39
C ASP A 48 1.93 3.03 5.21
N ILE A 49 2.74 4.07 5.11
CA ILE A 49 2.48 5.35 5.77
C ILE A 49 2.15 6.38 4.71
N VAL A 50 1.06 7.07 4.90
CA VAL A 50 0.57 8.07 3.95
C VAL A 50 0.41 9.44 4.60
N SER A 51 0.65 10.49 3.83
CA SER A 51 0.37 11.86 4.26
C SER A 51 -1.13 12.12 4.34
N ARG A 52 -1.52 13.19 5.05
CA ARG A 52 -2.90 13.68 5.06
C ARG A 52 -3.44 13.97 3.66
N LYS A 53 -2.57 14.48 2.77
CA LYS A 53 -2.93 14.82 1.39
C LYS A 53 -3.34 13.57 0.61
N LEU A 54 -2.53 12.51 0.70
CA LEU A 54 -2.83 11.24 0.04
C LEU A 54 -4.04 10.55 0.67
N ALA A 55 -4.15 10.55 2.01
CA ALA A 55 -5.31 9.99 2.69
C ALA A 55 -6.62 10.65 2.23
N ALA A 56 -6.64 11.99 2.08
CA ALA A 56 -7.80 12.71 1.58
C ALA A 56 -8.14 12.34 0.12
N ALA A 57 -7.13 12.19 -0.74
CA ALA A 57 -7.32 11.76 -2.13
C ALA A 57 -7.95 10.36 -2.22
N LEU A 58 -7.46 9.42 -1.42
CA LEU A 58 -8.00 8.05 -1.36
C LEU A 58 -9.44 8.00 -0.80
N GLN A 59 -9.73 8.79 0.22
CA GLN A 59 -11.09 8.92 0.77
C GLN A 59 -12.08 9.48 -0.25
N LEU A 60 -11.65 10.48 -1.03
CA LEU A 60 -12.50 11.12 -2.06
C LEU A 60 -12.99 10.13 -3.11
N VAL A 61 -12.18 9.17 -3.49
CA VAL A 61 -12.53 8.15 -4.49
C VAL A 61 -13.16 6.90 -3.89
N GLY A 62 -13.34 6.86 -2.56
CA GLY A 62 -13.91 5.71 -1.87
C GLY A 62 -13.00 4.47 -1.92
N ALA A 63 -11.70 4.67 -1.76
CA ALA A 63 -10.76 3.55 -1.65
C ALA A 63 -11.06 2.70 -0.41
N GLU A 64 -10.93 1.38 -0.54
CA GLU A 64 -11.27 0.40 0.51
C GLU A 64 -10.12 0.28 1.51
N VAL A 65 -9.91 1.36 2.28
CA VAL A 65 -8.80 1.49 3.24
C VAL A 65 -9.25 2.12 4.56
N GLU A 66 -8.51 1.83 5.62
CA GLU A 66 -8.58 2.52 6.90
C GLU A 66 -7.31 3.33 7.13
N PHE A 67 -7.46 4.43 7.86
CA PHE A 67 -6.34 5.32 8.21
C PHE A 67 -6.23 5.44 9.72
N PHE A 68 -5.04 5.17 10.24
CA PHE A 68 -4.73 5.27 11.66
C PHE A 68 -3.66 6.32 11.90
N PRO A 69 -3.90 7.33 12.74
CA PRO A 69 -2.90 8.37 13.01
C PRO A 69 -1.59 7.77 13.53
N VAL A 70 -0.46 8.23 13.00
CA VAL A 70 0.87 7.83 13.44
C VAL A 70 1.72 9.05 13.74
N ALA A 71 2.59 8.96 14.75
CA ALA A 71 3.63 9.95 14.97
C ALA A 71 4.82 9.65 14.05
N VAL A 72 5.26 10.65 13.30
CA VAL A 72 6.43 10.53 12.42
C VAL A 72 7.47 11.54 12.84
N SER A 73 8.72 11.09 12.96
CA SER A 73 9.89 11.94 13.02
C SER A 73 10.73 11.77 11.75
N TYR A 74 11.48 12.80 11.41
CA TYR A 74 12.40 12.79 10.28
C TYR A 74 13.80 13.12 10.77
N ASN A 75 14.73 12.18 10.60
CA ASN A 75 16.08 12.26 11.14
C ASN A 75 16.10 12.64 12.65
N GLY A 76 15.24 11.98 13.43
CA GLY A 76 15.10 12.22 14.88
C GLY A 76 14.31 13.47 15.28
N ASN A 77 13.88 14.31 14.33
CA ASN A 77 13.08 15.50 14.61
C ASN A 77 11.61 15.21 14.46
N LYS A 78 10.80 15.46 15.48
CA LYS A 78 9.35 15.32 15.42
C LYS A 78 8.76 16.30 14.41
N LEU A 79 7.83 15.82 13.61
CA LEU A 79 7.13 16.61 12.59
C LEU A 79 5.85 17.18 13.19
N ASP A 80 6.00 18.25 13.95
CA ASP A 80 4.86 18.96 14.54
C ASP A 80 3.99 19.59 13.43
N GLY A 81 2.69 19.30 13.46
CA GLY A 81 1.72 19.87 12.53
C GLY A 81 1.56 19.10 11.20
N GLN A 82 2.40 18.14 10.88
CA GLN A 82 2.17 17.21 9.77
C GLN A 82 1.42 15.98 10.27
N GLN A 83 0.37 15.60 9.56
CA GLN A 83 -0.40 14.40 9.88
C GLN A 83 -0.08 13.30 8.89
N PHE A 84 0.33 12.19 9.46
CA PHE A 84 0.56 10.93 8.75
C PHE A 84 -0.34 9.85 9.31
N PHE A 85 -0.61 8.85 8.49
CA PHE A 85 -1.47 7.74 8.82
C PHE A 85 -0.83 6.44 8.37
N ALA A 86 -0.94 5.41 9.19
CA ALA A 86 -0.80 4.04 8.71
C ALA A 86 -2.02 3.69 7.87
N LEU A 87 -1.78 3.14 6.70
CA LEU A 87 -2.81 2.70 5.77
C LEU A 87 -3.04 1.19 5.96
N ASN A 88 -4.29 0.81 6.19
CA ASN A 88 -4.71 -0.58 6.22
C ASN A 88 -5.63 -0.86 5.04
N SER A 89 -5.27 -1.82 4.21
CA SER A 89 -6.10 -2.28 3.09
C SER A 89 -7.19 -3.22 3.58
N LEU A 90 -8.44 -2.94 3.22
CA LEU A 90 -9.60 -3.74 3.62
C LEU A 90 -9.92 -4.88 2.63
N MET A 91 -9.33 -4.85 1.45
CA MET A 91 -9.59 -5.82 0.40
C MET A 91 -8.33 -6.57 0.01
N ARG A 92 -8.40 -7.90 0.09
CA ARG A 92 -7.31 -8.81 -0.30
C ARG A 92 -7.86 -10.04 -1.04
N PRO A 93 -8.44 -9.83 -2.23
CA PRO A 93 -8.95 -10.93 -3.02
C PRO A 93 -7.83 -11.70 -3.72
N ARG A 94 -8.09 -12.97 -4.00
CA ARG A 94 -7.39 -13.70 -5.06
C ARG A 94 -7.88 -13.15 -6.39
N ALA A 95 -7.00 -12.52 -7.13
CA ALA A 95 -7.39 -11.72 -8.29
C ALA A 95 -6.54 -11.98 -9.53
N LEU A 96 -5.75 -13.03 -9.57
CA LEU A 96 -5.07 -13.44 -10.80
C LEU A 96 -5.99 -14.23 -11.72
N ASP A 97 -6.09 -13.85 -12.99
CA ASP A 97 -6.59 -14.72 -14.04
C ASP A 97 -5.47 -15.72 -14.43
N LEU A 98 -5.45 -16.87 -13.73
CA LEU A 98 -4.42 -17.90 -13.94
C LEU A 98 -4.44 -18.51 -15.35
N ARG A 99 -5.53 -18.35 -16.10
CA ARG A 99 -5.62 -18.85 -17.48
C ARG A 99 -4.91 -17.93 -18.48
N LYS A 100 -4.81 -16.65 -18.13
CA LYS A 100 -4.22 -15.60 -18.99
C LYS A 100 -2.87 -15.13 -18.51
N SER A 101 -2.54 -15.39 -17.24
CA SER A 101 -1.27 -15.08 -16.64
C SER A 101 -0.23 -16.15 -16.95
N ASP A 102 1.05 -15.77 -17.02
CA ASP A 102 2.19 -16.69 -17.08
C ASP A 102 2.96 -16.55 -15.77
N VAL A 103 2.67 -17.45 -14.83
CA VAL A 103 3.18 -17.41 -13.46
C VAL A 103 3.54 -18.81 -12.98
N ASP A 104 4.59 -18.92 -12.18
CA ASP A 104 4.90 -20.11 -11.40
C ASP A 104 4.41 -19.90 -9.96
N LEU A 105 3.61 -20.82 -9.45
CA LEU A 105 3.01 -20.74 -8.11
C LEU A 105 3.75 -21.66 -7.14
N ASP A 106 3.80 -21.26 -5.87
CA ASP A 106 4.08 -22.17 -4.77
C ASP A 106 2.92 -23.16 -4.63
N GLU A 107 3.18 -24.46 -4.69
CA GLU A 107 2.16 -25.51 -4.66
C GLU A 107 1.43 -25.58 -3.31
N ALA A 108 2.06 -25.17 -2.22
CA ALA A 108 1.50 -25.26 -0.88
C ALA A 108 0.70 -24.00 -0.49
N LEU A 109 1.19 -22.82 -0.86
CA LEU A 109 0.64 -21.53 -0.46
C LEU A 109 -0.20 -20.88 -1.57
N GLY A 110 0.09 -21.22 -2.82
CA GLY A 110 -0.55 -20.61 -3.99
C GLY A 110 -0.08 -19.19 -4.27
N ASP A 111 1.03 -18.79 -3.64
CA ASP A 111 1.69 -17.50 -3.88
C ASP A 111 2.49 -17.56 -5.19
N VAL A 112 2.63 -16.42 -5.86
CA VAL A 112 3.43 -16.31 -7.07
C VAL A 112 4.91 -16.29 -6.71
N LEU A 113 5.65 -17.28 -7.23
CA LEU A 113 7.11 -17.35 -7.12
C LEU A 113 7.81 -16.59 -8.25
N VAL A 114 7.26 -16.71 -9.47
CA VAL A 114 7.77 -16.04 -10.67
C VAL A 114 6.59 -15.56 -11.48
N ALA A 115 6.65 -14.33 -11.96
CA ALA A 115 5.67 -13.81 -12.91
C ALA A 115 6.37 -13.26 -14.16
N ARG A 116 5.97 -13.76 -15.31
CA ARG A 116 6.39 -13.29 -16.65
C ARG A 116 5.30 -12.44 -17.29
N LYS A 117 4.03 -12.71 -16.93
CA LYS A 117 2.88 -11.95 -17.37
C LYS A 117 1.81 -12.02 -16.30
N ILE A 118 1.32 -10.87 -15.87
CA ILE A 118 0.23 -10.74 -14.90
C ILE A 118 -1.02 -10.24 -15.63
N VAL A 119 -2.13 -10.95 -15.46
CA VAL A 119 -3.47 -10.52 -15.87
C VAL A 119 -4.39 -10.66 -14.68
N LEU A 120 -5.07 -9.58 -14.32
CA LEU A 120 -6.04 -9.59 -13.23
C LEU A 120 -7.41 -10.07 -13.72
N ASP A 121 -8.13 -10.78 -12.87
CA ASP A 121 -9.53 -11.14 -13.10
C ASP A 121 -10.41 -9.91 -12.86
N GLU A 122 -10.94 -9.35 -13.93
CA GLU A 122 -11.79 -8.16 -13.90
C GLU A 122 -13.02 -8.35 -13.01
N THR A 123 -13.52 -9.59 -12.89
CA THR A 123 -14.69 -9.89 -12.05
C THR A 123 -14.32 -9.82 -10.56
N ALA A 124 -13.14 -10.33 -10.20
CA ALA A 124 -12.67 -10.32 -8.82
C ALA A 124 -12.34 -8.92 -8.31
N ILE A 125 -11.95 -8.00 -9.19
CA ILE A 125 -11.59 -6.61 -8.85
C ILE A 125 -12.69 -5.59 -9.18
N ALA A 126 -13.83 -6.05 -9.69
CA ALA A 126 -14.92 -5.17 -10.11
C ALA A 126 -15.34 -4.22 -8.96
N ASN A 127 -15.39 -2.93 -9.26
CA ASN A 127 -15.75 -1.86 -8.32
C ASN A 127 -14.81 -1.64 -7.12
N LEU A 128 -13.66 -2.30 -7.09
CA LEU A 128 -12.63 -2.01 -6.10
C LEU A 128 -11.72 -0.87 -6.59
N ASN A 129 -11.44 0.07 -5.70
CA ASN A 129 -10.54 1.18 -6.00
C ASN A 129 -9.13 0.95 -5.44
N TRP A 130 -9.02 0.20 -4.34
CA TRP A 130 -7.76 -0.15 -3.68
C TRP A 130 -7.84 -1.57 -3.14
N LEU A 131 -6.89 -2.42 -3.49
CA LEU A 131 -6.83 -3.80 -3.00
C LEU A 131 -5.37 -4.29 -2.94
N ILE A 132 -5.17 -5.35 -2.17
CA ILE A 132 -3.97 -6.17 -2.25
C ILE A 132 -4.34 -7.42 -3.05
N VAL A 133 -3.63 -7.69 -4.13
CA VAL A 133 -3.74 -8.97 -4.86
C VAL A 133 -3.07 -10.03 -4.02
N ASP A 134 -3.85 -10.98 -3.51
CA ASP A 134 -3.41 -11.94 -2.51
C ASP A 134 -2.19 -12.76 -2.98
N GLU A 135 -2.26 -13.33 -4.17
CA GLU A 135 -1.21 -14.18 -4.75
C GLU A 135 0.10 -13.45 -5.03
N LEU A 136 0.05 -12.13 -5.20
CA LEU A 136 1.22 -11.30 -5.52
C LEU A 136 1.76 -10.56 -4.30
N ASN A 137 0.97 -10.46 -3.23
CA ASN A 137 1.22 -9.56 -2.10
C ASN A 137 1.57 -8.13 -2.58
N ARG A 138 0.79 -7.60 -3.54
CA ARG A 138 1.02 -6.30 -4.18
C ARG A 138 -0.27 -5.49 -4.19
N ILE A 139 -0.11 -4.18 -4.02
CA ILE A 139 -1.22 -3.22 -4.14
C ILE A 139 -1.59 -3.07 -5.61
N ALA A 140 -2.87 -3.18 -5.90
CA ALA A 140 -3.47 -2.76 -7.16
C ALA A 140 -4.50 -1.66 -6.91
N VAL A 141 -4.59 -0.73 -7.85
CA VAL A 141 -5.48 0.43 -7.75
C VAL A 141 -6.23 0.68 -9.05
N SER A 142 -7.42 1.24 -8.96
CA SER A 142 -8.19 1.67 -10.13
C SER A 142 -7.61 2.95 -10.77
N SER A 143 -7.97 3.23 -12.01
CA SER A 143 -7.64 4.49 -12.69
C SER A 143 -8.14 5.71 -11.91
N LYS A 144 -9.28 5.61 -11.22
CA LYS A 144 -9.79 6.71 -10.38
C LYS A 144 -8.82 7.10 -9.27
N VAL A 145 -8.15 6.12 -8.66
CA VAL A 145 -7.13 6.37 -7.64
C VAL A 145 -5.91 7.04 -8.26
N ILE A 146 -5.46 6.55 -9.42
CA ILE A 146 -4.33 7.15 -10.15
C ILE A 146 -4.61 8.61 -10.47
N ASP A 147 -5.80 8.89 -11.00
CA ASP A 147 -6.22 10.26 -11.35
C ASP A 147 -6.29 11.16 -10.11
N ALA A 148 -6.87 10.67 -9.00
CA ALA A 148 -6.98 11.44 -7.75
C ALA A 148 -5.60 11.76 -7.15
N ILE A 149 -4.67 10.81 -7.18
CA ILE A 149 -3.29 10.99 -6.74
C ILE A 149 -2.58 12.03 -7.60
N GLY A 150 -2.72 11.93 -8.93
CA GLY A 150 -2.16 12.88 -9.88
C GLY A 150 -2.71 14.30 -9.69
N LEU A 151 -4.03 14.45 -9.61
CA LEU A 151 -4.69 15.74 -9.39
C LEU A 151 -4.32 16.38 -8.05
N SER A 152 -4.09 15.58 -7.02
CA SER A 152 -3.65 16.06 -5.71
C SER A 152 -2.17 16.41 -5.67
N GLY A 153 -1.39 16.08 -6.70
CA GLY A 153 0.06 16.26 -6.72
C GLY A 153 0.78 15.46 -5.63
N CYS A 154 0.27 14.27 -5.29
CA CYS A 154 0.91 13.40 -4.32
C CYS A 154 2.19 12.79 -4.89
N THR A 155 3.17 12.59 -4.01
CA THR A 155 4.51 12.08 -4.34
C THR A 155 4.76 10.71 -3.69
N GLY A 156 5.77 9.99 -4.18
CA GLY A 156 6.15 8.67 -3.66
C GLY A 156 5.35 7.51 -4.23
N CYS A 157 4.43 7.75 -5.18
CA CYS A 157 3.67 6.72 -5.87
C CYS A 157 4.22 6.51 -7.28
N ALA A 158 4.47 5.27 -7.66
CA ALA A 158 4.78 4.86 -9.02
C ALA A 158 3.78 3.78 -9.44
N PHE A 159 3.23 3.91 -10.63
CA PHE A 159 2.22 2.98 -11.16
C PHE A 159 2.76 2.27 -12.38
N SER A 160 2.41 1.01 -12.53
CA SER A 160 2.75 0.18 -13.67
C SER A 160 1.53 -0.64 -14.09
N GLU A 161 1.38 -0.85 -15.38
CA GLU A 161 0.38 -1.81 -15.88
C GLU A 161 0.73 -3.22 -15.39
N PRO A 162 -0.25 -4.04 -14.94
CA PRO A 162 0.02 -5.40 -14.48
C PRO A 162 0.80 -6.23 -15.50
N SER A 163 0.50 -6.10 -16.78
CA SER A 163 1.17 -6.82 -17.86
C SER A 163 2.63 -6.43 -18.10
N SER A 164 3.07 -5.30 -17.54
CA SER A 164 4.46 -4.81 -17.64
C SER A 164 5.33 -5.22 -16.44
N ILE A 165 4.73 -5.88 -15.45
CA ILE A 165 5.43 -6.31 -14.22
C ILE A 165 6.02 -7.69 -14.44
N SER A 166 7.31 -7.83 -14.19
CA SER A 166 8.01 -9.13 -14.04
C SER A 166 8.52 -9.25 -12.60
N LEU A 167 8.33 -10.41 -12.00
CA LEU A 167 8.73 -10.74 -10.63
C LEU A 167 9.66 -11.96 -10.66
#